data_4bc5fee80858d6bf93950765fce5c10f
#
_entry.id   4bc5fee80858d6bf93950765fce5c10f
#
_cell.length_a   1.000
_cell.length_b   1.000
_cell.length_c   1.000
_cell.angle_alpha   90.00
_cell.angle_beta   90.00
_cell.angle_gamma   90.00
#
_symmetry.space_group_name_H-M   'P 1'
#
loop_
_entity.id
_entity.type
_entity.pdbx_description
1 polymer ?
#
loop_
_entity_poly.entity_id
_entity_poly.type
_entity_poly.pdbx_seq_one_letter_code
_entity_poly.pdbx_strand_id
1 'polypeptide(L)'
;MDTGAFDHQLAVVEDLLKWSLDSENRGGQHALSLEQLAAERGWLQEVFRSLRVGARSPDRIEPLEEAQVEAIRCAIGPRQGSKGTLLFPASFSPHSRLRNWLMFETALELGIRRGELLKLRLDSLPRGGEDGIRVLRRPDDPHDSRAKEPAVKTAERVIPASRNLLAALRAYLTYPQPLGRISGKTPYLFVARSGSPVSIDTADDVIVAIGRHSGVTPLSWHRLRHTWAERMAEMLADQPNGMDRLVYLRGWTNPLSARRYIQRALARQAAEVVREYHRKLYNEG
;
A
#
# COMPACT_ATOMS: atom_id res chain seq x y z
N MET A 1 -10.91 -31.19 -3.43
CA MET A 1 -10.67 -30.64 -2.09
C MET A 1 -10.21 -29.20 -2.30
N ASP A 2 -10.88 -28.24 -1.69
CA ASP A 2 -10.52 -26.83 -1.86
C ASP A 2 -9.16 -26.59 -1.19
N THR A 3 -8.15 -26.19 -1.98
CA THR A 3 -6.78 -25.95 -1.50
C THR A 3 -6.73 -24.86 -0.43
N GLY A 4 -7.66 -23.89 -0.48
CA GLY A 4 -7.77 -22.83 0.52
C GLY A 4 -8.26 -23.34 1.88
N ALA A 5 -9.16 -24.29 1.90
CA ALA A 5 -9.63 -24.93 3.14
C ALA A 5 -8.55 -25.79 3.78
N PHE A 6 -7.75 -26.48 2.97
CA PHE A 6 -6.62 -27.30 3.46
C PHE A 6 -5.53 -26.42 4.08
N ASP A 7 -5.13 -25.33 3.40
CA ASP A 7 -4.13 -24.40 3.91
C ASP A 7 -4.59 -23.70 5.20
N HIS A 8 -5.89 -23.42 5.34
CA HIS A 8 -6.46 -22.88 6.57
C HIS A 8 -6.38 -23.87 7.72
N GLN A 9 -6.70 -25.16 7.48
CA GLN A 9 -6.59 -26.22 8.49
C GLN A 9 -5.13 -26.42 8.92
N LEU A 10 -4.19 -26.42 7.99
CA LEU A 10 -2.75 -26.48 8.30
C LEU A 10 -2.30 -25.31 9.18
N ALA A 11 -2.77 -24.10 8.91
CA ALA A 11 -2.44 -22.94 9.72
C ALA A 11 -2.94 -23.07 11.16
N VAL A 12 -4.15 -23.59 11.36
CA VAL A 12 -4.71 -23.85 12.70
C VAL A 12 -3.90 -24.89 13.46
N VAL A 13 -3.48 -25.95 12.80
CA VAL A 13 -2.64 -27.01 13.41
C VAL A 13 -1.24 -26.46 13.74
N GLU A 14 -0.65 -25.65 12.85
CA GLU A 14 0.64 -24.99 13.09
C GLU A 14 0.58 -24.10 14.33
N ASP A 15 -0.46 -23.28 14.47
CA ASP A 15 -0.66 -22.39 15.62
C ASP A 15 -0.89 -23.16 16.92
N LEU A 16 -1.62 -24.28 16.87
CA LEU A 16 -1.85 -25.16 18.02
C LEU A 16 -0.54 -25.80 18.49
N LEU A 17 0.29 -26.31 17.58
CA LEU A 17 1.58 -26.90 17.95
C LEU A 17 2.56 -25.88 18.51
N LYS A 18 2.59 -24.66 17.97
CA LYS A 18 3.37 -23.56 18.54
C LYS A 18 2.90 -23.22 19.96
N TRP A 19 1.59 -23.16 20.16
CA TRP A 19 1.00 -22.92 21.47
C TRP A 19 1.34 -24.04 22.46
N SER A 20 1.29 -25.31 22.04
CA SER A 20 1.67 -26.47 22.84
C SER A 20 3.12 -26.40 23.30
N LEU A 21 4.05 -26.15 22.38
CA LEU A 21 5.46 -25.95 22.68
C LEU A 21 5.67 -24.86 23.75
N ASP A 22 4.93 -23.76 23.64
CA ASP A 22 5.01 -22.65 24.59
C ASP A 22 4.42 -23.01 25.95
N SER A 23 3.34 -23.79 25.99
CA SER A 23 2.67 -24.19 27.24
C SER A 23 3.49 -25.23 28.02
N GLU A 24 4.06 -26.22 27.34
CA GLU A 24 4.94 -27.22 27.93
C GLU A 24 6.22 -26.58 28.49
N ASN A 25 6.76 -25.57 27.82
CA ASN A 25 7.94 -24.85 28.27
C ASN A 25 7.70 -23.96 29.51
N ARG A 26 6.44 -23.59 29.81
CA ARG A 26 6.09 -22.79 30.99
C ARG A 26 5.95 -23.55 32.28
N GLY A 27 5.78 -24.87 32.25
CA GLY A 27 5.40 -25.69 33.44
C GLY A 27 6.25 -26.90 33.74
N GLY A 28 7.27 -27.21 32.96
CA GLY A 28 7.99 -28.48 33.03
C GLY A 28 9.38 -28.43 33.64
N GLN A 29 9.78 -29.49 34.35
CA GLN A 29 11.17 -29.72 34.84
C GLN A 29 12.20 -29.89 33.69
N HIS A 30 11.77 -29.88 32.43
CA HIS A 30 12.60 -30.02 31.23
C HIS A 30 12.35 -28.87 30.23
N ALA A 31 12.27 -27.64 30.71
CA ALA A 31 12.12 -26.49 29.84
C ALA A 31 13.27 -26.39 28.83
N LEU A 32 12.95 -26.33 27.55
CA LEU A 32 13.93 -26.08 26.48
C LEU A 32 14.58 -24.71 26.67
N SER A 33 15.87 -24.60 26.36
CA SER A 33 16.52 -23.28 26.29
C SER A 33 15.86 -22.39 25.26
N LEU A 34 16.01 -21.07 25.35
CA LEU A 34 15.48 -20.14 24.34
C LEU A 34 15.98 -20.44 22.93
N GLU A 35 17.21 -20.92 22.78
CA GLU A 35 17.79 -21.34 21.49
C GLU A 35 17.13 -22.61 20.97
N GLN A 36 16.92 -23.61 21.82
CA GLN A 36 16.23 -24.85 21.46
C GLN A 36 14.78 -24.57 21.07
N LEU A 37 14.07 -23.73 21.81
CA LEU A 37 12.69 -23.34 21.49
C LEU A 37 12.63 -22.60 20.15
N ALA A 38 13.58 -21.72 19.84
CA ALA A 38 13.66 -21.04 18.58
C ALA A 38 13.95 -22.00 17.41
N ALA A 39 14.80 -23.00 17.62
CA ALA A 39 15.12 -24.03 16.65
C ALA A 39 13.90 -24.92 16.34
N GLU A 40 13.17 -25.38 17.37
CA GLU A 40 11.95 -26.16 17.20
C GLU A 40 10.85 -25.41 16.48
N ARG A 41 10.65 -24.13 16.82
CA ARG A 41 9.72 -23.26 16.10
C ARG A 41 10.11 -23.07 14.64
N GLY A 42 11.41 -22.89 14.36
CA GLY A 42 11.94 -22.77 13.01
C GLY A 42 11.71 -24.04 12.19
N TRP A 43 11.95 -25.19 12.79
CA TRP A 43 11.72 -26.51 12.18
C TRP A 43 10.22 -26.72 11.88
N LEU A 44 9.33 -26.47 12.83
CA LEU A 44 7.87 -26.55 12.61
C LEU A 44 7.44 -25.66 11.44
N GLN A 45 7.90 -24.41 11.40
CA GLN A 45 7.57 -23.50 10.31
C GLN A 45 8.02 -24.06 8.94
N GLU A 46 9.18 -24.69 8.87
CA GLU A 46 9.69 -25.26 7.63
C GLU A 46 8.87 -26.49 7.21
N VAL A 47 8.53 -27.36 8.16
CA VAL A 47 7.66 -28.53 7.90
C VAL A 47 6.30 -28.08 7.38
N PHE A 48 5.63 -27.14 8.05
CA PHE A 48 4.34 -26.65 7.59
C PHE A 48 4.41 -25.90 6.26
N ARG A 49 5.52 -25.21 5.98
CA ARG A 49 5.76 -24.61 4.68
C ARG A 49 5.84 -25.66 3.57
N SER A 50 6.48 -26.81 3.85
CA SER A 50 6.63 -27.90 2.88
C SER A 50 5.31 -28.67 2.64
N LEU A 51 4.43 -28.72 3.64
CA LEU A 51 3.13 -29.39 3.57
C LEU A 51 2.05 -28.56 2.86
N ARG A 52 2.19 -27.25 2.84
CA ARG A 52 1.26 -26.39 2.09
C ARG A 52 1.33 -26.75 0.63
N VAL A 53 0.24 -27.34 0.15
CA VAL A 53 0.07 -27.70 -1.26
C VAL A 53 0.11 -26.41 -2.04
N GLY A 54 1.27 -26.14 -2.61
CA GLY A 54 1.59 -25.00 -3.44
C GLY A 54 0.53 -23.90 -3.40
N ALA A 55 0.58 -23.08 -2.36
CA ALA A 55 -0.12 -21.81 -2.48
C ALA A 55 0.26 -21.31 -3.87
N ARG A 56 -0.71 -21.31 -4.81
CA ARG A 56 -0.57 -20.54 -6.04
C ARG A 56 0.10 -19.26 -5.58
N SER A 57 1.32 -19.07 -6.01
CA SER A 57 2.06 -17.83 -5.69
C SER A 57 1.02 -16.73 -5.90
N PRO A 58 0.53 -16.08 -4.82
CA PRO A 58 -0.67 -15.25 -4.90
C PRO A 58 -0.46 -14.38 -6.11
N ASP A 59 -1.35 -14.42 -7.12
CA ASP A 59 -1.14 -13.94 -8.48
C ASP A 59 -0.19 -12.77 -8.40
N ARG A 60 1.03 -12.97 -8.87
CA ARG A 60 2.14 -12.05 -8.58
C ARG A 60 1.70 -10.68 -9.05
N ILE A 61 1.32 -9.84 -8.10
CA ILE A 61 0.88 -8.48 -8.44
C ILE A 61 2.10 -7.78 -9.03
N GLU A 62 2.12 -7.68 -10.34
CA GLU A 62 3.19 -6.96 -11.02
C GLU A 62 3.05 -5.47 -10.73
N PRO A 63 4.16 -4.80 -10.37
CA PRO A 63 4.15 -3.35 -10.21
C PRO A 63 3.77 -2.67 -11.52
N LEU A 64 3.31 -1.44 -11.45
CA LEU A 64 3.09 -0.63 -12.64
C LEU A 64 4.43 -0.19 -13.21
N GLU A 65 4.60 -0.37 -14.51
CA GLU A 65 5.69 0.22 -15.28
C GLU A 65 5.50 1.74 -15.39
N GLU A 66 6.58 2.48 -15.66
CA GLU A 66 6.50 3.94 -15.81
C GLU A 66 5.55 4.35 -16.94
N ALA A 67 5.60 3.65 -18.06
CA ALA A 67 4.69 3.88 -19.18
C ALA A 67 3.21 3.71 -18.81
N GLN A 68 2.89 2.73 -17.93
CA GLN A 68 1.53 2.53 -17.44
C GLN A 68 1.09 3.65 -16.50
N VAL A 69 1.99 4.13 -15.64
CA VAL A 69 1.71 5.27 -14.75
C VAL A 69 1.45 6.53 -15.57
N GLU A 70 2.28 6.76 -16.60
CA GLU A 70 2.10 7.92 -17.49
C GLU A 70 0.80 7.82 -18.29
N ALA A 71 0.45 6.63 -18.82
CA ALA A 71 -0.82 6.40 -19.50
C ALA A 71 -2.02 6.73 -18.59
N ILE A 72 -1.96 6.34 -17.31
CA ILE A 72 -2.98 6.69 -16.34
C ILE A 72 -3.05 8.21 -16.13
N ARG A 73 -1.90 8.87 -15.91
CA ARG A 73 -1.83 10.32 -15.73
C ARG A 73 -2.36 11.09 -16.92
N CYS A 74 -2.00 10.68 -18.12
CA CYS A 74 -2.53 11.25 -19.36
C CYS A 74 -4.05 11.09 -19.48
N ALA A 75 -4.60 9.98 -18.99
CA ALA A 75 -6.03 9.69 -19.08
C ALA A 75 -6.88 10.46 -18.06
N ILE A 76 -6.37 10.68 -16.84
CA ILE A 76 -7.18 11.25 -15.74
C ILE A 76 -6.65 12.57 -15.19
N GLY A 77 -5.40 12.91 -15.48
CA GLY A 77 -4.73 14.10 -14.94
C GLY A 77 -5.14 15.41 -15.61
N PRO A 78 -4.68 16.55 -15.08
CA PRO A 78 -4.87 17.84 -15.69
C PRO A 78 -4.06 17.95 -16.99
N ARG A 79 -4.68 18.44 -18.07
CA ARG A 79 -3.99 18.72 -19.34
C ARG A 79 -3.07 19.91 -19.20
N GLN A 80 -1.82 19.77 -19.63
CA GLN A 80 -0.94 20.92 -19.79
C GLN A 80 -1.54 21.89 -20.82
N GLY A 81 -1.62 23.17 -20.48
CA GLY A 81 -2.13 24.22 -21.38
C GLY A 81 -3.65 24.42 -21.43
N SER A 82 -4.44 23.55 -20.82
CA SER A 82 -5.89 23.73 -20.70
C SER A 82 -6.22 24.04 -19.25
N LYS A 83 -6.58 25.24 -18.89
CA LYS A 83 -7.03 25.75 -17.57
C LYS A 83 -7.45 24.68 -16.52
N GLY A 84 -6.64 23.62 -16.32
CA GLY A 84 -6.87 22.53 -15.36
C GLY A 84 -8.04 21.58 -15.69
N THR A 85 -8.45 21.44 -16.96
CA THR A 85 -9.52 20.51 -17.33
C THR A 85 -9.06 19.08 -17.17
N LEU A 86 -9.66 18.37 -16.22
CA LEU A 86 -9.41 16.94 -16.00
C LEU A 86 -10.04 16.10 -17.10
N LEU A 87 -9.29 15.11 -17.60
CA LEU A 87 -9.73 14.24 -18.70
C LEU A 87 -10.62 13.07 -18.26
N PHE A 88 -10.70 12.80 -16.97
CA PHE A 88 -11.52 11.71 -16.44
C PHE A 88 -12.92 11.68 -17.06
N PRO A 89 -13.59 10.51 -17.20
CA PRO A 89 -14.86 10.40 -17.94
C PRO A 89 -15.84 11.53 -17.66
N ALA A 90 -16.46 12.06 -18.70
CA ALA A 90 -17.41 13.17 -18.61
C ALA A 90 -18.63 12.85 -17.72
N SER A 91 -18.90 11.57 -17.48
CA SER A 91 -19.93 11.10 -16.55
C SER A 91 -19.67 11.50 -15.08
N PHE A 92 -18.42 11.78 -14.70
CA PHE A 92 -18.11 12.25 -13.36
C PHE A 92 -18.20 13.78 -13.27
N SER A 93 -18.77 14.29 -12.18
CA SER A 93 -18.76 15.73 -11.89
C SER A 93 -17.32 16.26 -11.78
N PRO A 94 -17.07 17.55 -12.05
CA PRO A 94 -15.72 18.13 -11.93
C PRO A 94 -15.08 17.89 -10.58
N HIS A 95 -15.83 18.02 -9.48
CA HIS A 95 -15.37 17.69 -8.14
C HIS A 95 -14.93 16.22 -8.01
N SER A 96 -15.74 15.28 -8.53
CA SER A 96 -15.41 13.85 -8.46
C SER A 96 -14.18 13.50 -9.30
N ARG A 97 -13.97 14.15 -10.44
CA ARG A 97 -12.77 13.98 -11.27
C ARG A 97 -11.52 14.42 -10.51
N LEU A 98 -11.54 15.62 -9.95
CA LEU A 98 -10.43 16.15 -9.17
C LEU A 98 -10.11 15.26 -7.96
N ARG A 99 -11.13 14.88 -7.21
CA ARG A 99 -10.99 13.96 -6.08
C ARG A 99 -10.37 12.62 -6.49
N ASN A 100 -10.88 12.00 -7.54
CA ASN A 100 -10.47 10.67 -7.98
C ASN A 100 -9.00 10.68 -8.47
N TRP A 101 -8.63 11.72 -9.23
CA TRP A 101 -7.24 11.93 -9.63
C TRP A 101 -6.34 12.12 -8.40
N LEU A 102 -6.71 12.95 -7.44
CA LEU A 102 -5.92 13.15 -6.21
C LEU A 102 -5.85 11.90 -5.34
N MET A 103 -6.91 11.10 -5.26
CA MET A 103 -6.87 9.81 -4.57
C MET A 103 -5.82 8.88 -5.22
N PHE A 104 -5.79 8.83 -6.54
CA PHE A 104 -4.79 8.06 -7.29
C PHE A 104 -3.37 8.56 -7.02
N GLU A 105 -3.08 9.86 -7.21
CA GLU A 105 -1.75 10.42 -6.98
C GLU A 105 -1.29 10.26 -5.53
N THR A 106 -2.18 10.49 -4.57
CA THR A 106 -1.88 10.30 -3.15
C THR A 106 -1.52 8.85 -2.84
N ALA A 107 -2.26 7.88 -3.37
CA ALA A 107 -1.98 6.47 -3.16
C ALA A 107 -0.68 6.01 -3.84
N LEU A 108 -0.42 6.52 -5.04
CA LEU A 108 0.79 6.20 -5.82
C LEU A 108 2.04 6.80 -5.19
N GLU A 109 1.99 8.08 -4.78
CA GLU A 109 3.14 8.80 -4.24
C GLU A 109 3.49 8.37 -2.81
N LEU A 110 2.48 8.11 -1.97
CA LEU A 110 2.70 7.78 -0.56
C LEU A 110 2.73 6.27 -0.28
N GLY A 111 2.34 5.44 -1.24
CA GLY A 111 2.27 4.00 -1.07
C GLY A 111 1.33 3.54 0.04
N ILE A 112 0.35 4.33 0.44
CA ILE A 112 -0.58 4.04 1.52
C ILE A 112 -1.64 3.00 1.13
N ARG A 113 -2.21 2.33 2.13
CA ARG A 113 -3.31 1.38 1.92
C ARG A 113 -4.61 2.11 1.60
N ARG A 114 -5.55 1.45 0.90
CA ARG A 114 -6.90 1.98 0.64
C ARG A 114 -7.58 2.49 1.93
N GLY A 115 -7.51 1.70 3.01
CA GLY A 115 -8.08 2.12 4.29
C GLY A 115 -7.43 3.37 4.87
N GLU A 116 -6.10 3.49 4.77
CA GLU A 116 -5.36 4.68 5.17
C GLU A 116 -5.75 5.90 4.33
N LEU A 117 -5.82 5.74 2.99
CA LEU A 117 -6.25 6.79 2.06
C LEU A 117 -7.64 7.33 2.43
N LEU A 118 -8.59 6.43 2.71
CA LEU A 118 -9.96 6.79 3.07
C LEU A 118 -10.09 7.38 4.48
N LYS A 119 -9.11 7.14 5.35
CA LYS A 119 -9.03 7.70 6.70
C LYS A 119 -8.23 8.99 6.81
N LEU A 120 -7.65 9.47 5.70
CA LEU A 120 -7.00 10.79 5.70
C LEU A 120 -8.01 11.88 6.04
N ARG A 121 -7.62 12.77 6.94
CA ARG A 121 -8.39 13.93 7.38
C ARG A 121 -7.66 15.22 7.04
N LEU A 122 -8.30 16.33 7.26
CA LEU A 122 -7.71 17.67 7.09
C LEU A 122 -6.51 17.88 8.02
N ASP A 123 -6.55 17.30 9.22
CA ASP A 123 -5.45 17.31 10.17
C ASP A 123 -4.30 16.35 9.83
N SER A 124 -4.48 15.47 8.84
CA SER A 124 -3.40 14.64 8.28
C SER A 124 -2.44 15.44 7.41
N LEU A 125 -2.89 16.58 6.88
CA LEU A 125 -2.06 17.43 6.05
C LEU A 125 -1.04 18.20 6.90
N PRO A 126 0.16 18.48 6.34
CA PRO A 126 1.21 19.20 7.05
C PRO A 126 0.80 20.64 7.37
N ARG A 127 1.27 21.13 8.51
CA ARG A 127 1.07 22.51 8.98
C ARG A 127 2.41 23.21 9.08
N GLY A 128 2.43 24.51 8.82
CA GLY A 128 3.53 25.39 9.24
C GLY A 128 4.90 25.06 8.66
N GLY A 129 5.04 24.59 7.42
CA GLY A 129 6.34 24.29 6.80
C GLY A 129 6.76 22.82 6.87
N GLU A 130 5.99 21.98 7.54
CA GLU A 130 6.13 20.52 7.42
C GLU A 130 5.84 20.07 5.99
N ASP A 131 6.43 18.95 5.55
CA ASP A 131 6.22 18.36 4.22
C ASP A 131 5.61 16.97 4.25
N GLY A 132 5.32 16.44 5.45
CA GLY A 132 4.86 15.08 5.65
C GLY A 132 3.35 14.96 5.88
N ILE A 133 2.72 13.98 5.23
CA ILE A 133 1.33 13.59 5.49
C ILE A 133 1.30 12.56 6.63
N ARG A 134 0.48 12.82 7.65
CA ARG A 134 0.31 11.97 8.81
C ARG A 134 -0.71 10.87 8.53
N VAL A 135 -0.26 9.61 8.60
CA VAL A 135 -1.12 8.42 8.56
C VAL A 135 -1.37 7.99 9.99
N LEU A 136 -2.57 8.25 10.49
CA LEU A 136 -2.96 8.00 11.87
C LEU A 136 -3.98 6.85 11.94
N ARG A 137 -3.93 6.10 13.04
CA ARG A 137 -4.94 5.09 13.36
C ARG A 137 -6.11 5.80 14.05
N ARG A 138 -7.30 5.57 13.49
CA ARG A 138 -8.54 6.15 14.06
C ARG A 138 -9.62 5.07 14.05
N PRO A 139 -9.49 4.05 14.94
CA PRO A 139 -10.54 3.06 15.12
C PRO A 139 -11.76 3.73 15.75
N ASP A 140 -12.94 3.23 15.43
CA ASP A 140 -14.22 3.67 16.04
C ASP A 140 -14.39 5.20 16.01
N ASP A 141 -14.09 5.80 14.86
CA ASP A 141 -14.07 7.23 14.69
C ASP A 141 -15.49 7.81 14.71
N PRO A 142 -15.88 8.61 15.71
CA PRO A 142 -17.23 9.15 15.85
C PRO A 142 -17.63 10.09 14.71
N HIS A 143 -16.68 10.57 13.92
CA HIS A 143 -16.94 11.38 12.73
C HIS A 143 -17.07 10.55 11.45
N ASP A 144 -16.94 9.23 11.53
CA ASP A 144 -17.08 8.35 10.38
C ASP A 144 -18.53 7.94 10.19
N SER A 145 -19.22 8.58 9.26
CA SER A 145 -20.61 8.30 8.95
C SER A 145 -20.83 7.09 8.03
N ARG A 146 -19.74 6.35 7.67
CA ARG A 146 -19.83 5.18 6.79
C ARG A 146 -20.36 3.96 7.55
N ALA A 147 -21.30 3.23 6.95
CA ALA A 147 -21.78 1.98 7.53
C ALA A 147 -20.68 0.92 7.68
N LYS A 148 -19.66 0.95 6.79
CA LYS A 148 -18.48 0.11 6.86
C LYS A 148 -17.25 1.00 6.98
N GLU A 149 -16.74 1.10 8.19
CA GLU A 149 -15.55 1.90 8.48
C GLU A 149 -14.29 1.24 7.86
N PRO A 150 -13.45 1.99 7.13
CA PRO A 150 -12.19 1.46 6.61
C PRO A 150 -11.20 1.16 7.73
N ALA A 151 -10.69 -0.07 7.78
CA ALA A 151 -9.70 -0.47 8.79
C ALA A 151 -8.30 0.06 8.46
N VAL A 152 -7.59 0.57 9.48
CA VAL A 152 -6.17 0.92 9.44
C VAL A 152 -5.42 0.00 10.38
N LYS A 153 -4.70 -0.98 9.82
CA LYS A 153 -3.96 -2.03 10.56
C LYS A 153 -2.45 -1.76 10.66
N THR A 154 -1.99 -0.61 10.18
CA THR A 154 -0.57 -0.23 10.14
C THR A 154 -0.20 0.64 11.33
N ALA A 155 1.12 0.73 11.60
CA ALA A 155 1.65 1.72 12.54
C ALA A 155 1.42 3.15 12.02
N GLU A 156 1.21 4.07 12.95
CA GLU A 156 1.15 5.50 12.66
C GLU A 156 2.52 6.00 12.19
N ARG A 157 2.51 6.93 11.25
CA ARG A 157 3.73 7.47 10.66
C ARG A 157 3.50 8.76 9.90
N VAL A 158 4.59 9.46 9.63
CA VAL A 158 4.61 10.61 8.74
C VAL A 158 5.33 10.20 7.44
N ILE A 159 4.71 10.46 6.30
CA ILE A 159 5.29 10.16 5.00
C ILE A 159 5.52 11.49 4.28
N PRO A 160 6.78 11.82 3.91
CA PRO A 160 7.07 13.00 3.09
C PRO A 160 6.24 12.97 1.79
N ALA A 161 5.69 14.11 1.42
CA ALA A 161 4.92 14.30 0.21
C ALA A 161 5.54 15.40 -0.65
N SER A 162 5.45 15.25 -1.97
CA SER A 162 5.97 16.27 -2.88
C SER A 162 5.23 17.60 -2.74
N ARG A 163 5.93 18.69 -3.03
CA ARG A 163 5.32 20.04 -3.05
C ARG A 163 4.14 20.08 -4.03
N ASN A 164 4.22 19.35 -5.14
CA ASN A 164 3.18 19.30 -6.15
C ASN A 164 1.91 18.62 -5.61
N LEU A 165 2.04 17.47 -4.95
CA LEU A 165 0.91 16.79 -4.33
C LEU A 165 0.26 17.65 -3.25
N LEU A 166 1.07 18.27 -2.37
CA LEU A 166 0.56 19.15 -1.32
C LEU A 166 -0.16 20.37 -1.87
N ALA A 167 0.38 21.00 -2.93
CA ALA A 167 -0.27 22.11 -3.61
C ALA A 167 -1.60 21.69 -4.25
N ALA A 168 -1.64 20.53 -4.90
CA ALA A 168 -2.85 20.00 -5.51
C ALA A 168 -3.92 19.63 -4.47
N LEU A 169 -3.53 19.06 -3.33
CA LEU A 169 -4.45 18.77 -2.21
C LEU A 169 -5.00 20.08 -1.60
N ARG A 170 -4.17 21.11 -1.45
CA ARG A 170 -4.63 22.44 -0.99
C ARG A 170 -5.61 23.07 -1.99
N ALA A 171 -5.30 23.00 -3.28
CA ALA A 171 -6.21 23.46 -4.34
C ALA A 171 -7.55 22.70 -4.33
N TYR A 172 -7.53 21.41 -4.07
CA TYR A 172 -8.74 20.61 -3.89
C TYR A 172 -9.61 21.10 -2.72
N LEU A 173 -9.00 21.53 -1.63
CA LEU A 173 -9.74 22.06 -0.48
C LEU A 173 -10.38 23.43 -0.73
N THR A 174 -9.81 24.22 -1.64
CA THR A 174 -10.36 25.54 -2.05
C THR A 174 -11.32 25.44 -3.24
N TYR A 175 -11.34 24.31 -3.95
CA TYR A 175 -12.29 24.06 -5.04
C TYR A 175 -13.72 24.04 -4.51
N PRO A 176 -14.74 24.45 -5.29
CA PRO A 176 -16.14 24.39 -4.86
C PRO A 176 -16.48 23.02 -4.28
N GLN A 177 -16.63 22.98 -2.98
CA GLN A 177 -16.80 21.73 -2.22
C GLN A 177 -18.28 21.35 -2.12
N PRO A 178 -18.58 20.03 -2.00
CA PRO A 178 -19.90 19.58 -1.65
C PRO A 178 -20.44 20.22 -0.37
N LEU A 179 -21.75 20.41 -0.30
CA LEU A 179 -22.43 21.11 0.81
C LEU A 179 -22.03 20.58 2.20
N GLY A 180 -21.85 19.26 2.33
CA GLY A 180 -21.45 18.63 3.60
C GLY A 180 -20.07 19.07 4.10
N ARG A 181 -19.14 19.42 3.20
CA ARG A 181 -17.83 19.96 3.60
C ARG A 181 -17.93 21.45 3.95
N ILE A 182 -18.68 22.21 3.18
CA ILE A 182 -18.93 23.65 3.47
C ILE A 182 -19.56 23.82 4.86
N SER A 183 -20.43 22.91 5.26
CA SER A 183 -21.05 22.92 6.59
C SER A 183 -20.14 22.41 7.72
N GLY A 184 -18.89 22.05 7.44
CA GLY A 184 -17.95 21.51 8.44
C GLY A 184 -18.32 20.15 9.02
N LYS A 185 -19.25 19.43 8.40
CA LYS A 185 -19.80 18.16 8.92
C LYS A 185 -18.82 16.97 8.84
N THR A 186 -17.77 17.06 8.04
CA THR A 186 -16.80 15.95 7.91
C THR A 186 -15.35 16.45 7.96
N PRO A 187 -14.51 15.87 8.78
CA PRO A 187 -13.08 16.17 8.82
C PRO A 187 -12.29 15.42 7.74
N TYR A 188 -12.92 14.51 6.99
CA TYR A 188 -12.22 13.66 6.02
C TYR A 188 -11.74 14.43 4.79
N LEU A 189 -10.54 14.06 4.30
CA LEU A 189 -9.91 14.72 3.15
C LEU A 189 -10.71 14.46 1.86
N PHE A 190 -11.05 13.20 1.58
CA PHE A 190 -11.78 12.82 0.38
C PHE A 190 -13.26 12.60 0.67
N VAL A 191 -14.10 13.36 0.00
CA VAL A 191 -15.54 13.34 0.21
C VAL A 191 -16.31 13.00 -1.07
N ALA A 192 -17.46 12.36 -0.91
CA ALA A 192 -18.44 12.14 -1.97
C ALA A 192 -19.15 13.46 -2.34
N ARG A 193 -19.95 13.42 -3.40
CA ARG A 193 -20.77 14.57 -3.82
C ARG A 193 -21.75 15.02 -2.73
N SER A 194 -22.22 14.11 -1.90
CA SER A 194 -23.06 14.40 -0.73
C SER A 194 -22.35 15.14 0.40
N GLY A 195 -21.01 15.23 0.35
CA GLY A 195 -20.17 15.71 1.45
C GLY A 195 -19.81 14.65 2.49
N SER A 196 -20.35 13.43 2.38
CA SER A 196 -19.95 12.30 3.23
C SER A 196 -18.56 11.78 2.87
N PRO A 197 -17.83 11.12 3.79
CA PRO A 197 -16.57 10.45 3.46
C PRO A 197 -16.77 9.44 2.32
N VAL A 198 -15.77 9.31 1.44
CA VAL A 198 -15.81 8.30 0.37
C VAL A 198 -15.89 6.90 0.96
N SER A 199 -16.85 6.08 0.51
CA SER A 199 -16.99 4.69 0.95
C SER A 199 -15.93 3.78 0.33
N ILE A 200 -15.77 2.59 0.91
CA ILE A 200 -14.87 1.55 0.38
C ILE A 200 -15.29 1.17 -1.05
N ASP A 201 -16.57 0.93 -1.25
CA ASP A 201 -17.12 0.50 -2.56
C ASP A 201 -16.92 1.59 -3.62
N THR A 202 -17.20 2.85 -3.27
CA THR A 202 -16.92 3.97 -4.18
C THR A 202 -15.43 4.05 -4.54
N ALA A 203 -14.53 3.84 -3.58
CA ALA A 203 -13.10 3.85 -3.87
C ALA A 203 -12.70 2.71 -4.82
N ASP A 204 -13.27 1.52 -4.63
CA ASP A 204 -13.00 0.37 -5.50
C ASP A 204 -13.56 0.59 -6.91
N ASP A 205 -14.75 1.15 -7.04
CA ASP A 205 -15.29 1.54 -8.34
C ASP A 205 -14.41 2.59 -9.05
N VAL A 206 -13.88 3.55 -8.30
CA VAL A 206 -13.00 4.60 -8.83
C VAL A 206 -11.74 3.99 -9.42
N ILE A 207 -11.04 3.12 -8.71
CA ILE A 207 -9.77 2.57 -9.20
C ILE A 207 -9.98 1.66 -10.42
N VAL A 208 -11.07 0.91 -10.45
CA VAL A 208 -11.47 0.09 -11.61
C VAL A 208 -11.81 0.98 -12.81
N ALA A 209 -12.55 2.06 -12.60
CA ALA A 209 -12.88 3.02 -13.65
C ALA A 209 -11.64 3.72 -14.21
N ILE A 210 -10.66 4.08 -13.35
CA ILE A 210 -9.36 4.61 -13.76
C ILE A 210 -8.65 3.61 -14.68
N GLY A 211 -8.54 2.35 -14.25
CA GLY A 211 -7.87 1.31 -15.03
C GLY A 211 -8.51 1.10 -16.40
N ARG A 212 -9.83 1.01 -16.47
CA ARG A 212 -10.57 0.88 -17.75
C ARG A 212 -10.36 2.09 -18.66
N HIS A 213 -10.43 3.30 -18.10
CA HIS A 213 -10.29 4.52 -18.88
C HIS A 213 -8.89 4.76 -19.42
N SER A 214 -7.87 4.33 -18.69
CA SER A 214 -6.46 4.44 -19.10
C SER A 214 -5.95 3.25 -19.91
N GLY A 215 -6.73 2.19 -20.09
CA GLY A 215 -6.30 0.93 -20.71
C GLY A 215 -5.35 0.09 -19.84
N VAL A 216 -5.14 0.45 -18.57
CA VAL A 216 -4.25 -0.26 -17.64
C VAL A 216 -5.05 -1.16 -16.72
N THR A 217 -5.22 -2.41 -17.11
CA THR A 217 -6.01 -3.40 -16.36
C THR A 217 -5.21 -4.68 -16.09
N PRO A 218 -5.39 -5.34 -14.93
CA PRO A 218 -6.15 -4.87 -13.78
C PRO A 218 -5.44 -3.75 -13.01
N LEU A 219 -6.19 -2.76 -12.53
CA LEU A 219 -5.69 -1.71 -11.64
C LEU A 219 -6.39 -1.80 -10.29
N SER A 220 -5.63 -1.69 -9.19
CA SER A 220 -6.14 -1.74 -7.84
C SER A 220 -5.31 -0.86 -6.90
N TRP A 221 -5.89 -0.43 -5.77
CA TRP A 221 -5.15 0.29 -4.71
C TRP A 221 -3.97 -0.52 -4.19
N HIS A 222 -4.11 -1.83 -4.16
CA HIS A 222 -3.01 -2.72 -3.74
C HIS A 222 -1.87 -2.74 -4.74
N ARG A 223 -2.17 -2.70 -6.05
CA ARG A 223 -1.15 -2.62 -7.12
C ARG A 223 -0.37 -1.31 -7.04
N LEU A 224 -1.03 -0.16 -6.78
CA LEU A 224 -0.34 1.12 -6.58
C LEU A 224 0.63 1.04 -5.38
N ARG A 225 0.14 0.53 -4.26
CA ARG A 225 0.96 0.34 -3.07
C ARG A 225 2.12 -0.63 -3.30
N HIS A 226 1.93 -1.67 -4.09
CA HIS A 226 2.97 -2.61 -4.47
C HIS A 226 4.03 -1.93 -5.34
N THR A 227 3.60 -1.19 -6.35
CA THR A 227 4.48 -0.38 -7.22
C THR A 227 5.37 0.55 -6.41
N TRP A 228 4.78 1.29 -5.48
CA TRP A 228 5.53 2.17 -4.59
C TRP A 228 6.57 1.40 -3.76
N ALA A 229 6.20 0.23 -3.22
CA ALA A 229 7.11 -0.56 -2.40
C ALA A 229 8.31 -1.11 -3.18
N GLU A 230 8.10 -1.56 -4.42
CA GLU A 230 9.18 -2.02 -5.29
C GLU A 230 10.14 -0.86 -5.61
N ARG A 231 9.62 0.31 -5.99
CA ARG A 231 10.43 1.51 -6.27
C ARG A 231 11.22 1.97 -5.05
N MET A 232 10.59 2.02 -3.88
CA MET A 232 11.29 2.38 -2.64
C MET A 232 12.34 1.35 -2.25
N ALA A 233 12.07 0.06 -2.44
CA ALA A 233 13.05 -0.99 -2.18
C ALA A 233 14.28 -0.86 -3.08
N GLU A 234 14.10 -0.52 -4.36
CA GLU A 234 15.21 -0.24 -5.28
C GLU A 234 16.08 0.93 -4.81
N MET A 235 15.44 2.01 -4.34
CA MET A 235 16.16 3.18 -3.83
C MET A 235 16.86 2.93 -2.48
N LEU A 236 16.34 2.01 -1.67
CA LEU A 236 16.80 1.75 -0.31
C LEU A 236 17.70 0.51 -0.17
N ALA A 237 17.80 -0.33 -1.22
CA ALA A 237 18.52 -1.61 -1.14
C ALA A 237 19.97 -1.46 -0.69
N ASP A 238 20.67 -0.44 -1.21
CA ASP A 238 22.08 -0.16 -0.90
C ASP A 238 22.27 0.89 0.20
N GLN A 239 21.16 1.34 0.83
CA GLN A 239 21.25 2.36 1.86
C GLN A 239 21.40 1.74 3.26
N PRO A 240 22.17 2.37 4.17
CA PRO A 240 22.21 1.96 5.56
C PRO A 240 20.80 1.93 6.15
N ASN A 241 20.44 0.83 6.82
CA ASN A 241 19.11 0.61 7.41
C ASN A 241 17.94 0.71 6.39
N GLY A 242 18.18 0.43 5.10
CA GLY A 242 17.18 0.54 4.05
C GLY A 242 15.93 -0.30 4.32
N MET A 243 16.11 -1.50 4.89
CA MET A 243 15.00 -2.36 5.31
C MET A 243 14.12 -1.70 6.39
N ASP A 244 14.73 -1.14 7.43
CA ASP A 244 14.01 -0.50 8.54
C ASP A 244 13.27 0.76 8.07
N ARG A 245 13.91 1.53 7.19
CA ARG A 245 13.27 2.69 6.55
C ARG A 245 12.05 2.27 5.73
N LEU A 246 12.14 1.18 4.96
CA LEU A 246 11.01 0.66 4.19
C LEU A 246 9.90 0.15 5.12
N VAL A 247 10.23 -0.52 6.22
CA VAL A 247 9.29 -0.97 7.26
C VAL A 247 8.53 0.22 7.84
N TYR A 248 9.26 1.27 8.26
CA TYR A 248 8.66 2.50 8.79
C TYR A 248 7.70 3.16 7.79
N LEU A 249 8.19 3.45 6.58
CA LEU A 249 7.40 4.13 5.55
C LEU A 249 6.13 3.36 5.16
N ARG A 250 6.20 2.02 5.17
CA ARG A 250 5.06 1.15 4.89
C ARG A 250 4.13 0.95 6.09
N GLY A 251 4.59 1.31 7.29
CA GLY A 251 3.88 1.07 8.54
C GLY A 251 3.68 -0.43 8.82
N TRP A 252 4.66 -1.26 8.47
CA TRP A 252 4.63 -2.67 8.81
C TRP A 252 5.05 -2.88 10.27
N THR A 253 4.36 -3.79 10.93
CA THR A 253 4.73 -4.25 12.29
C THR A 253 5.73 -5.42 12.24
N ASN A 254 5.79 -6.15 11.11
CA ASN A 254 6.71 -7.26 10.90
C ASN A 254 7.76 -6.90 9.84
N PRO A 255 9.05 -6.81 10.20
CA PRO A 255 10.15 -6.51 9.29
C PRO A 255 10.30 -7.52 8.14
N LEU A 256 9.91 -8.78 8.34
CA LEU A 256 9.96 -9.81 7.29
C LEU A 256 9.12 -9.43 6.06
N SER A 257 8.11 -8.59 6.25
CA SER A 257 7.32 -8.06 5.14
C SER A 257 8.14 -7.20 4.16
N ALA A 258 9.19 -6.52 4.63
CA ALA A 258 10.10 -5.72 3.80
C ALA A 258 11.15 -6.57 3.08
N ARG A 259 11.59 -7.67 3.72
CA ARG A 259 12.69 -8.51 3.24
C ARG A 259 12.54 -8.93 1.78
N ARG A 260 11.35 -9.38 1.41
CA ARG A 260 11.06 -9.83 0.05
C ARG A 260 11.26 -8.73 -1.03
N TYR A 261 10.97 -7.48 -0.69
CA TYR A 261 11.14 -6.36 -1.61
C TYR A 261 12.62 -6.00 -1.77
N ILE A 262 13.34 -5.89 -0.64
CA ILE A 262 14.78 -5.62 -0.65
C ILE A 262 15.55 -6.75 -1.36
N GLN A 263 15.24 -8.01 -1.09
CA GLN A 263 15.87 -9.15 -1.78
C GLN A 263 15.63 -9.13 -3.29
N ARG A 264 14.43 -8.73 -3.73
CA ARG A 264 14.15 -8.59 -5.17
C ARG A 264 14.92 -7.45 -5.80
N ALA A 265 15.03 -6.32 -5.12
CA ALA A 265 15.82 -5.18 -5.58
C ALA A 265 17.30 -5.59 -5.75
N LEU A 266 17.89 -6.20 -4.72
CA LEU A 266 19.27 -6.71 -4.77
C LEU A 266 19.46 -7.76 -5.89
N ALA A 267 18.50 -8.66 -6.08
CA ALA A 267 18.58 -9.65 -7.16
C ALA A 267 18.55 -9.01 -8.56
N ARG A 268 17.77 -7.94 -8.75
CA ARG A 268 17.76 -7.19 -10.01
C ARG A 268 19.09 -6.49 -10.26
N GLN A 269 19.62 -5.80 -9.25
CA GLN A 269 20.92 -5.13 -9.33
C GLN A 269 22.05 -6.13 -9.63
N ALA A 270 22.07 -7.27 -8.95
CA ALA A 270 23.04 -8.33 -9.22
C ALA A 270 22.93 -8.87 -10.66
N ALA A 271 21.69 -9.06 -11.17
CA ALA A 271 21.48 -9.49 -12.55
C ALA A 271 21.96 -8.46 -13.58
N GLU A 272 21.88 -7.16 -13.30
CA GLU A 272 22.40 -6.11 -14.16
C GLU A 272 23.94 -6.14 -14.21
N VAL A 273 24.59 -6.28 -13.05
CA VAL A 273 26.06 -6.42 -12.97
C VAL A 273 26.52 -7.63 -13.78
N VAL A 274 25.82 -8.78 -13.67
CA VAL A 274 26.16 -9.99 -14.46
C VAL A 274 25.97 -9.76 -15.95
N ARG A 275 24.88 -9.10 -16.36
CA ARG A 275 24.66 -8.77 -17.79
C ARG A 275 25.72 -7.83 -18.34
N GLU A 276 26.15 -6.83 -17.56
CA GLU A 276 27.21 -5.94 -17.94
C GLU A 276 28.55 -6.68 -18.07
N TYR A 277 28.85 -7.61 -17.13
CA TYR A 277 30.02 -8.48 -17.22
C TYR A 277 29.99 -9.33 -18.50
N HIS A 278 28.84 -9.94 -18.84
CA HIS A 278 28.70 -10.73 -20.07
C HIS A 278 28.91 -9.87 -21.32
N ARG A 279 28.33 -8.65 -21.38
CA ARG A 279 28.57 -7.73 -22.50
C ARG A 279 30.06 -7.41 -22.68
N LYS A 280 30.78 -7.16 -21.60
CA LYS A 280 32.23 -6.92 -21.64
C LYS A 280 33.01 -8.16 -22.03
N LEU A 281 32.59 -9.35 -21.57
CA LEU A 281 33.28 -10.61 -21.85
C LEU A 281 33.16 -11.04 -23.33
N TYR A 282 31.97 -10.83 -23.92
CA TYR A 282 31.67 -11.28 -25.27
C TYR A 282 31.68 -10.17 -26.33
N ASN A 283 32.11 -8.95 -26.00
CA ASN A 283 32.08 -7.78 -26.87
C ASN A 283 30.72 -7.54 -27.55
N GLU A 284 29.62 -7.86 -26.87
CA GLU A 284 28.27 -7.56 -27.32
C GLU A 284 28.01 -6.07 -27.10
N GLY A 285 28.17 -5.27 -28.21
CA GLY A 285 27.94 -3.84 -28.25
C GLY A 285 26.48 -3.47 -28.48
#